data_858d347953c2cb4debce71c08c0da863
#
_entry.id   858d347953c2cb4debce71c08c0da863
#
_cell.length_a   1.000
_cell.length_b   1.000
_cell.length_c   1.000
_cell.angle_alpha   90.00
_cell.angle_beta   90.00
_cell.angle_gamma   90.00
#
_symmetry.space_group_name_H-M   'P 1'
#
loop_
_entity.id
_entity.type
_entity.pdbx_description
1 polymer ?
#
loop_
_entity_poly.entity_id
_entity_poly.type
_entity_poly.pdbx_seq_one_letter_code
_entity_poly.pdbx_strand_id
1 'polypeptide(L)'
;GVMKVCNYTVGQADSDNTFASMQDNGSHIISFNISLVSPGERKVKLETVCDEMREDLKAYPELDKAQVILGGSTGGMSAQASADFEVYGYDFTATDKVSAELKEKLLNVKGVSEVNISRQDYQPEYQVDFDREKLALHGLNLSTASGYLRNRVNGALASYYREDGDEYDIRVRYAPEFRTKIEDLENILIYTPSGEGIRVKDLGKVVERSAPPTIERKDRERIVTVSAVISGVPLGDVVADGNAIIDKMDLPSGISIQISGSYED
;
A
#
# COMPACT_ATOMS: atom_id res chain seq x y z
N GLY A 1 -5.58 26.51 19.77
CA GLY A 1 -5.38 25.18 19.23
C GLY A 1 -3.90 24.90 19.05
N VAL A 2 -3.49 23.65 19.06
CA VAL A 2 -2.08 23.24 18.88
C VAL A 2 -1.69 23.02 17.42
N MET A 3 -2.67 22.87 16.52
CA MET A 3 -2.47 22.67 15.08
C MET A 3 -2.15 23.99 14.38
N LYS A 4 -1.10 23.99 13.57
CA LYS A 4 -0.66 25.15 12.78
C LYS A 4 -1.10 25.01 11.31
N VAL A 5 -0.83 23.85 10.70
CA VAL A 5 -1.19 23.56 9.31
C VAL A 5 -1.61 22.09 9.21
N CYS A 6 -2.60 21.83 8.39
CA CYS A 6 -3.02 20.48 8.03
C CYS A 6 -3.15 20.40 6.51
N ASN A 7 -2.33 19.55 5.89
CA ASN A 7 -2.46 19.18 4.49
C ASN A 7 -2.96 17.74 4.44
N TYR A 8 -3.77 17.43 3.45
CA TYR A 8 -4.24 16.07 3.23
C TYR A 8 -4.19 15.69 1.76
N THR A 9 -3.99 14.41 1.51
CA THR A 9 -4.03 13.81 0.19
C THR A 9 -5.03 12.66 0.23
N VAL A 10 -5.91 12.60 -0.76
CA VAL A 10 -6.91 11.53 -0.91
C VAL A 10 -6.62 10.80 -2.20
N GLY A 11 -6.49 9.49 -2.13
CA GLY A 11 -6.30 8.65 -3.28
C GLY A 11 -4.85 8.40 -3.65
N GLN A 12 -4.59 8.33 -4.94
CA GLN A 12 -3.29 7.99 -5.50
C GLN A 12 -2.46 9.24 -5.73
N ALA A 13 -1.20 9.23 -5.32
CA ALA A 13 -0.25 10.28 -5.67
C ALA A 13 0.00 10.29 -7.18
N ASP A 14 0.33 11.47 -7.73
CA ASP A 14 0.68 11.61 -9.14
C ASP A 14 1.86 10.71 -9.51
N SER A 15 1.76 10.05 -10.68
CA SER A 15 2.76 9.12 -11.18
C SER A 15 4.15 9.74 -11.38
N ASP A 16 4.21 11.06 -11.46
CA ASP A 16 5.44 11.83 -11.66
C ASP A 16 6.17 12.15 -10.34
N ASN A 17 5.55 11.82 -9.20
CA ASN A 17 6.18 11.98 -7.91
C ASN A 17 7.06 10.76 -7.60
N THR A 18 8.37 10.93 -7.62
CA THR A 18 9.36 9.86 -7.35
C THR A 18 9.17 9.22 -5.96
N PHE A 19 8.61 9.96 -4.99
CA PHE A 19 8.33 9.47 -3.65
C PHE A 19 6.96 8.78 -3.52
N ALA A 20 6.12 8.83 -4.55
CA ALA A 20 4.80 8.20 -4.54
C ALA A 20 4.87 6.68 -4.38
N SER A 21 5.93 6.05 -4.88
CA SER A 21 6.16 4.61 -4.75
C SER A 21 6.59 4.16 -3.34
N MET A 22 6.98 5.12 -2.48
CA MET A 22 7.39 4.86 -1.09
C MET A 22 6.25 5.05 -0.09
N GLN A 23 5.09 5.51 -0.55
CA GLN A 23 3.90 5.72 0.27
C GLN A 23 2.80 4.75 -0.15
N ASP A 24 1.98 4.39 0.82
CA ASP A 24 0.76 3.62 0.53
C ASP A 24 -0.15 4.44 -0.38
N ASN A 25 -0.48 3.87 -1.53
CA ASN A 25 -1.30 4.50 -2.56
C ASN A 25 -2.55 3.67 -2.84
N GLY A 26 -3.69 4.33 -2.94
CA GLY A 26 -4.95 3.68 -3.29
C GLY A 26 -6.13 4.64 -3.13
N SER A 27 -7.18 4.46 -3.89
CA SER A 27 -8.38 5.32 -3.84
C SER A 27 -9.08 5.35 -2.47
N HIS A 28 -8.78 4.40 -1.61
CA HIS A 28 -9.29 4.24 -0.25
C HIS A 28 -8.35 4.82 0.81
N ILE A 29 -7.19 5.37 0.43
CA ILE A 29 -6.19 5.89 1.36
C ILE A 29 -6.33 7.40 1.49
N ILE A 30 -6.31 7.89 2.73
CA ILE A 30 -6.26 9.30 3.06
C ILE A 30 -5.03 9.53 3.94
N SER A 31 -4.14 10.42 3.50
CA SER A 31 -2.95 10.80 4.26
C SER A 31 -3.07 12.24 4.74
N PHE A 32 -2.89 12.45 6.04
CA PHE A 32 -2.84 13.78 6.65
C PHE A 32 -1.41 14.11 7.06
N ASN A 33 -0.95 15.30 6.72
CA ASN A 33 0.29 15.87 7.21
C ASN A 33 -0.04 17.08 8.11
N ILE A 34 0.11 16.89 9.41
CA ILE A 34 -0.30 17.87 10.43
C ILE A 34 0.94 18.47 11.07
N SER A 35 1.11 19.77 10.87
CA SER A 35 2.15 20.55 11.55
C SER A 35 1.57 21.22 12.79
N LEU A 36 2.22 21.01 13.91
CA LEU A 36 1.85 21.64 15.17
C LEU A 36 2.66 22.92 15.42
N VAL A 37 2.19 23.76 16.32
CA VAL A 37 2.95 24.90 16.80
C VAL A 37 4.21 24.45 17.55
N SER A 38 5.19 25.34 17.67
CA SER A 38 6.49 25.02 18.28
C SER A 38 6.34 24.49 19.71
N PRO A 39 7.25 23.63 20.19
CA PRO A 39 7.16 23.04 21.53
C PRO A 39 7.03 24.09 22.65
N GLY A 40 7.65 25.25 22.48
CA GLY A 40 7.56 26.36 23.45
C GLY A 40 6.22 27.10 23.48
N GLU A 41 5.40 26.93 22.44
CA GLU A 41 4.08 27.60 22.30
C GLU A 41 2.93 26.67 22.69
N ARG A 42 3.19 25.39 22.94
CA ARG A 42 2.18 24.40 23.33
C ARG A 42 2.41 23.86 24.73
N LYS A 43 1.32 23.65 25.46
CA LYS A 43 1.35 23.08 26.80
C LYS A 43 1.32 21.54 26.80
N VAL A 44 0.93 20.94 25.68
CA VAL A 44 0.73 19.51 25.52
C VAL A 44 1.91 18.90 24.76
N LYS A 45 2.40 17.77 25.21
CA LYS A 45 3.48 17.02 24.53
C LYS A 45 2.94 16.42 23.21
N LEU A 46 3.86 16.19 22.28
CA LEU A 46 3.50 15.63 20.96
C LEU A 46 2.92 14.21 21.10
N GLU A 47 3.53 13.41 21.96
CA GLU A 47 3.10 12.03 22.23
C GLU A 47 1.64 12.01 22.72
N THR A 48 1.30 12.91 23.67
CA THR A 48 -0.07 13.02 24.20
C THR A 48 -1.08 13.38 23.10
N VAL A 49 -0.72 14.30 22.20
CA VAL A 49 -1.59 14.63 21.05
C VAL A 49 -1.80 13.42 20.14
N CYS A 50 -0.74 12.66 19.88
CA CYS A 50 -0.85 11.45 19.05
C CYS A 50 -1.70 10.36 19.72
N ASP A 51 -1.58 10.20 21.04
CA ASP A 51 -2.38 9.22 21.79
C ASP A 51 -3.86 9.62 21.81
N GLU A 52 -4.16 10.91 22.02
CA GLU A 52 -5.53 11.43 21.91
C GLU A 52 -6.09 11.21 20.49
N MET A 53 -5.31 11.48 19.45
CA MET A 53 -5.75 11.24 18.06
C MET A 53 -6.00 9.73 17.79
N ARG A 54 -5.18 8.83 18.32
CA ARG A 54 -5.41 7.38 18.18
C ARG A 54 -6.72 6.95 18.84
N GLU A 55 -7.03 7.49 20.01
CA GLU A 55 -8.30 7.19 20.70
C GLU A 55 -9.49 7.76 19.94
N ASP A 56 -9.39 8.99 19.45
CA ASP A 56 -10.45 9.64 18.68
C ASP A 56 -10.74 8.86 17.38
N LEU A 57 -9.70 8.36 16.70
CA LEU A 57 -9.85 7.61 15.45
C LEU A 57 -10.55 6.26 15.64
N LYS A 58 -10.48 5.65 16.83
CA LYS A 58 -11.24 4.41 17.15
C LYS A 58 -12.76 4.61 17.13
N ALA A 59 -13.23 5.84 17.25
CA ALA A 59 -14.66 6.16 17.21
C ALA A 59 -15.27 6.11 15.79
N TYR A 60 -14.44 5.95 14.75
CA TYR A 60 -14.85 5.92 13.34
C TYR A 60 -14.79 4.49 12.78
N PRO A 61 -15.90 3.73 12.79
CA PRO A 61 -15.94 2.35 12.31
C PRO A 61 -15.73 2.21 10.81
N GLU A 62 -15.77 3.32 10.06
CA GLU A 62 -15.51 3.36 8.62
C GLU A 62 -14.01 3.26 8.29
N LEU A 63 -13.12 3.40 9.29
CA LEU A 63 -11.69 3.30 9.13
C LEU A 63 -11.24 1.87 9.47
N ASP A 64 -10.94 1.07 8.47
CA ASP A 64 -10.38 -0.28 8.66
C ASP A 64 -8.99 -0.22 9.31
N LYS A 65 -8.20 0.82 8.97
CA LYS A 65 -6.86 1.03 9.50
C LYS A 65 -6.59 2.53 9.66
N ALA A 66 -6.15 2.93 10.83
CA ALA A 66 -5.69 4.29 11.10
C ALA A 66 -4.30 4.24 11.76
N GLN A 67 -3.37 5.03 11.23
CA GLN A 67 -2.01 5.14 11.77
C GLN A 67 -1.70 6.58 12.11
N VAL A 68 -1.16 6.82 13.29
CA VAL A 68 -0.66 8.15 13.72
C VAL A 68 0.85 8.04 13.89
N ILE A 69 1.59 8.60 12.93
CA ILE A 69 3.04 8.54 12.87
C ILE A 69 3.62 9.86 13.35
N LEU A 70 4.53 9.80 14.30
CA LEU A 70 5.33 10.94 14.74
C LEU A 70 6.39 11.25 13.66
N GLY A 71 6.17 12.33 12.90
CA GLY A 71 7.14 12.83 11.93
C GLY A 71 8.18 13.75 12.57
N GLY A 72 9.46 13.53 12.30
CA GLY A 72 10.51 14.53 12.51
C GLY A 72 10.51 15.56 11.38
N SER A 73 11.01 16.78 11.62
CA SER A 73 11.01 17.88 10.65
C SER A 73 11.90 17.69 9.41
N THR A 74 12.45 16.51 9.20
CA THR A 74 13.36 16.22 8.09
C THR A 74 13.07 14.84 7.52
N GLY A 75 12.16 14.79 6.55
CA GLY A 75 12.11 13.70 5.57
C GLY A 75 11.75 12.30 6.07
N GLY A 76 10.57 12.11 6.65
CA GLY A 76 9.91 10.77 6.58
C GLY A 76 10.42 9.67 7.51
N MET A 77 11.40 9.90 8.36
CA MET A 77 11.80 8.93 9.38
C MET A 77 11.01 9.18 10.67
N SER A 78 10.23 8.22 11.10
CA SER A 78 9.49 8.30 12.36
C SER A 78 10.49 8.45 13.52
N ALA A 79 10.28 9.47 14.36
CA ALA A 79 11.08 9.67 15.57
C ALA A 79 10.70 8.70 16.71
N GLN A 80 9.71 7.83 16.47
CA GLN A 80 9.20 6.91 17.46
C GLN A 80 9.92 5.55 17.32
N ALA A 81 10.48 5.06 18.41
CA ALA A 81 11.12 3.75 18.43
C ALA A 81 10.10 2.65 18.12
N SER A 82 10.47 1.74 17.25
CA SER A 82 9.71 0.52 16.96
C SER A 82 10.59 -0.71 17.10
N ALA A 83 9.98 -1.80 17.52
CA ALA A 83 10.56 -3.13 17.40
C ALA A 83 9.95 -3.79 16.16
N ASP A 84 10.80 -4.13 15.20
CA ASP A 84 10.38 -4.67 13.93
C ASP A 84 10.65 -6.18 13.89
N PHE A 85 9.61 -6.94 13.59
CA PHE A 85 9.62 -8.39 13.48
C PHE A 85 9.36 -8.78 12.03
N GLU A 86 10.35 -9.33 11.35
CA GLU A 86 10.28 -9.73 9.96
C GLU A 86 9.83 -11.18 9.85
N VAL A 87 8.65 -11.40 9.28
CA VAL A 87 8.10 -12.73 9.01
C VAL A 87 8.49 -13.13 7.60
N TYR A 88 9.37 -14.11 7.49
CA TYR A 88 9.87 -14.67 6.21
C TYR A 88 8.99 -15.83 5.77
N GLY A 89 8.66 -15.88 4.49
CA GLY A 89 7.94 -16.99 3.89
C GLY A 89 7.39 -16.72 2.49
N TYR A 90 7.23 -17.76 1.70
CA TYR A 90 6.72 -17.64 0.32
C TYR A 90 5.21 -17.81 0.22
N ASP A 91 4.57 -18.50 1.18
CA ASP A 91 3.13 -18.68 1.23
C ASP A 91 2.48 -17.45 1.87
N PHE A 92 1.66 -16.74 1.09
CA PHE A 92 0.98 -15.53 1.54
C PHE A 92 0.00 -15.82 2.68
N THR A 93 -0.79 -16.88 2.56
CA THR A 93 -1.82 -17.22 3.56
C THR A 93 -1.17 -17.57 4.91
N ALA A 94 -0.07 -18.32 4.87
CA ALA A 94 0.66 -18.69 6.08
C ALA A 94 1.33 -17.47 6.73
N THR A 95 2.00 -16.62 5.94
CA THR A 95 2.63 -15.39 6.45
C THR A 95 1.61 -14.41 6.99
N ASP A 96 0.45 -14.24 6.36
CA ASP A 96 -0.62 -13.35 6.83
C ASP A 96 -1.18 -13.84 8.18
N LYS A 97 -1.43 -15.15 8.31
CA LYS A 97 -1.91 -15.74 9.56
C LYS A 97 -0.91 -15.55 10.71
N VAL A 98 0.37 -15.82 10.44
CA VAL A 98 1.44 -15.67 11.45
C VAL A 98 1.61 -14.20 11.84
N SER A 99 1.60 -13.28 10.86
CA SER A 99 1.70 -11.84 11.13
C SER A 99 0.51 -11.30 11.93
N ALA A 100 -0.71 -11.76 11.65
CA ALA A 100 -1.90 -11.39 12.40
C ALA A 100 -1.85 -11.92 13.84
N GLU A 101 -1.45 -13.18 14.04
CA GLU A 101 -1.28 -13.78 15.38
C GLU A 101 -0.19 -13.04 16.19
N LEU A 102 0.94 -12.72 15.54
CA LEU A 102 2.02 -11.97 16.17
C LEU A 102 1.55 -10.57 16.57
N LYS A 103 0.81 -9.86 15.69
CA LYS A 103 0.22 -8.56 16.00
C LYS A 103 -0.67 -8.61 17.24
N GLU A 104 -1.59 -9.58 17.32
CA GLU A 104 -2.50 -9.71 18.47
C GLU A 104 -1.73 -9.93 19.79
N LYS A 105 -0.69 -10.74 19.76
CA LYS A 105 0.14 -11.01 20.92
C LYS A 105 0.97 -9.80 21.33
N LEU A 106 1.57 -9.08 20.37
CA LEU A 106 2.37 -7.88 20.64
C LEU A 106 1.54 -6.73 21.19
N LEU A 107 0.28 -6.58 20.80
CA LEU A 107 -0.64 -5.57 21.36
C LEU A 107 -0.86 -5.72 22.86
N ASN A 108 -0.65 -6.92 23.41
CA ASN A 108 -0.77 -7.18 24.85
C ASN A 108 0.55 -6.96 25.60
N VAL A 109 1.64 -6.62 24.94
CA VAL A 109 2.94 -6.34 25.56
C VAL A 109 2.91 -4.94 26.17
N LYS A 110 3.39 -4.83 27.40
CA LYS A 110 3.47 -3.55 28.10
C LYS A 110 4.38 -2.58 27.34
N GLY A 111 3.88 -1.38 27.07
CA GLY A 111 4.64 -0.33 26.38
C GLY A 111 4.52 -0.38 24.86
N VAL A 112 3.76 -1.32 24.29
CA VAL A 112 3.37 -1.30 22.88
C VAL A 112 2.09 -0.48 22.76
N SER A 113 2.14 0.59 21.98
CA SER A 113 0.99 1.49 21.76
C SER A 113 0.21 1.15 20.48
N GLU A 114 0.90 0.60 19.48
CA GLU A 114 0.33 0.26 18.19
C GLU A 114 1.16 -0.85 17.55
N VAL A 115 0.53 -1.72 16.75
CA VAL A 115 1.24 -2.73 15.96
C VAL A 115 0.76 -2.67 14.52
N ASN A 116 1.70 -2.42 13.61
CA ASN A 116 1.46 -2.30 12.20
C ASN A 116 2.03 -3.49 11.43
N ILE A 117 1.30 -3.94 10.40
CA ILE A 117 1.75 -4.96 9.46
C ILE A 117 2.05 -4.24 8.13
N SER A 118 3.23 -4.47 7.56
CA SER A 118 3.67 -3.80 6.32
C SER A 118 2.87 -4.24 5.10
N ARG A 119 2.37 -5.48 5.08
CA ARG A 119 1.53 -5.95 3.99
C ARG A 119 0.19 -5.23 4.01
N GLN A 120 -0.12 -4.58 2.90
CA GLN A 120 -1.42 -3.95 2.68
C GLN A 120 -2.50 -5.00 2.49
N ASP A 121 -3.76 -4.61 2.78
CA ASP A 121 -4.92 -5.47 2.58
C ASP A 121 -5.06 -5.86 1.11
N TYR A 122 -5.51 -7.10 0.90
CA TYR A 122 -5.75 -7.64 -0.43
C TYR A 122 -6.85 -6.84 -1.12
N GLN A 123 -6.53 -6.35 -2.31
CA GLN A 123 -7.47 -5.57 -3.11
C GLN A 123 -8.00 -6.43 -4.25
N PRO A 124 -9.31 -6.38 -4.53
CA PRO A 124 -9.84 -6.99 -5.73
C PRO A 124 -9.32 -6.23 -6.96
N GLU A 125 -8.74 -6.96 -7.89
CA GLU A 125 -8.28 -6.44 -9.17
C GLU A 125 -8.82 -7.27 -10.33
N TYR A 126 -9.09 -6.62 -11.45
CA TYR A 126 -9.41 -7.32 -12.69
C TYR A 126 -8.13 -7.58 -13.47
N GLN A 127 -7.82 -8.86 -13.67
CA GLN A 127 -6.71 -9.31 -14.51
C GLN A 127 -7.23 -9.83 -15.84
N VAL A 128 -6.55 -9.48 -16.92
CA VAL A 128 -6.85 -10.00 -18.25
C VAL A 128 -5.81 -11.05 -18.61
N ASP A 129 -6.22 -12.32 -18.56
CA ASP A 129 -5.40 -13.45 -18.95
C ASP A 129 -5.55 -13.66 -20.48
N PHE A 130 -4.65 -13.06 -21.25
CA PHE A 130 -4.64 -13.20 -22.69
C PHE A 130 -4.14 -14.58 -23.13
N ASP A 131 -4.86 -15.19 -24.08
CA ASP A 131 -4.45 -16.40 -24.75
C ASP A 131 -3.44 -16.06 -25.87
N ARG A 132 -2.20 -16.54 -25.70
CA ARG A 132 -1.10 -16.23 -26.62
C ARG A 132 -1.30 -16.81 -28.01
N GLU A 133 -1.96 -17.98 -28.11
CA GLU A 133 -2.25 -18.62 -29.40
C GLU A 133 -3.32 -17.82 -30.16
N LYS A 134 -4.37 -17.38 -29.49
CA LYS A 134 -5.38 -16.50 -30.08
C LYS A 134 -4.80 -15.15 -30.50
N LEU A 135 -3.94 -14.54 -29.69
CA LEU A 135 -3.25 -13.32 -30.08
C LEU A 135 -2.43 -13.51 -31.35
N ALA A 136 -1.66 -14.61 -31.43
CA ALA A 136 -0.81 -14.91 -32.59
C ALA A 136 -1.63 -15.14 -33.86
N LEU A 137 -2.79 -15.82 -33.76
CA LEU A 137 -3.71 -16.03 -34.90
C LEU A 137 -4.17 -14.70 -35.53
N HIS A 138 -4.27 -13.63 -34.72
CA HIS A 138 -4.66 -12.31 -35.19
C HIS A 138 -3.48 -11.36 -35.42
N GLY A 139 -2.24 -11.87 -35.44
CA GLY A 139 -1.04 -11.06 -35.64
C GLY A 139 -0.72 -10.10 -34.49
N LEU A 140 -1.27 -10.39 -33.30
CA LEU A 140 -1.06 -9.61 -32.07
C LEU A 140 -0.04 -10.30 -31.17
N ASN A 141 0.60 -9.54 -30.31
CA ASN A 141 1.38 -10.05 -29.19
C ASN A 141 0.88 -9.48 -27.87
N LEU A 142 1.31 -10.06 -26.76
CA LEU A 142 0.87 -9.67 -25.43
C LEU A 142 1.14 -8.21 -25.10
N SER A 143 2.31 -7.69 -25.49
CA SER A 143 2.69 -6.29 -25.24
C SER A 143 1.75 -5.32 -25.96
N THR A 144 1.44 -5.59 -27.24
CA THR A 144 0.52 -4.78 -28.02
C THR A 144 -0.89 -4.81 -27.42
N ALA A 145 -1.42 -6.01 -27.13
CA ALA A 145 -2.76 -6.17 -26.56
C ALA A 145 -2.90 -5.48 -25.20
N SER A 146 -1.92 -5.66 -24.31
CA SER A 146 -1.89 -5.00 -22.99
C SER A 146 -1.75 -3.49 -23.11
N GLY A 147 -0.96 -3.00 -24.08
CA GLY A 147 -0.82 -1.56 -24.37
C GLY A 147 -2.14 -0.94 -24.82
N TYR A 148 -2.87 -1.61 -25.70
CA TYR A 148 -4.21 -1.18 -26.11
C TYR A 148 -5.17 -1.08 -24.92
N LEU A 149 -5.23 -2.11 -24.08
CA LEU A 149 -6.09 -2.14 -22.90
C LEU A 149 -5.74 -1.00 -21.93
N ARG A 150 -4.47 -0.87 -21.57
CA ARG A 150 -3.98 0.18 -20.68
C ARG A 150 -4.35 1.59 -21.18
N ASN A 151 -4.12 1.86 -22.46
CA ASN A 151 -4.39 3.19 -23.03
C ASN A 151 -5.88 3.54 -23.00
N ARG A 152 -6.77 2.55 -23.09
CA ARG A 152 -8.21 2.78 -23.05
C ARG A 152 -8.77 2.97 -21.66
N VAL A 153 -8.20 2.24 -20.69
CA VAL A 153 -8.62 2.30 -19.28
C VAL A 153 -7.97 3.48 -18.56
N ASN A 154 -6.63 3.54 -18.57
CA ASN A 154 -5.87 4.57 -17.86
C ASN A 154 -5.68 5.86 -18.66
N GLY A 155 -5.76 5.75 -19.97
CA GLY A 155 -5.53 6.85 -20.90
C GLY A 155 -4.13 6.87 -21.51
N ALA A 156 -4.05 7.43 -22.69
CA ALA A 156 -2.81 7.75 -23.38
C ALA A 156 -2.61 9.27 -23.41
N LEU A 157 -1.40 9.72 -23.11
CA LEU A 157 -1.02 11.10 -23.33
C LEU A 157 -1.02 11.37 -24.84
N ALA A 158 -1.95 12.19 -25.30
CA ALA A 158 -2.11 12.48 -26.72
C ALA A 158 -1.32 13.73 -27.14
N SER A 159 -1.30 14.76 -26.30
CA SER A 159 -0.66 16.06 -26.57
C SER A 159 -0.58 16.86 -25.27
N TYR A 160 -0.03 18.07 -25.38
CA TYR A 160 -0.01 19.08 -24.33
C TYR A 160 -0.78 20.31 -24.77
N TYR A 161 -1.59 20.84 -23.88
CA TYR A 161 -2.17 22.16 -24.01
C TYR A 161 -1.26 23.17 -23.29
N ARG A 162 -0.92 24.27 -23.98
CA ARG A 162 -0.04 25.31 -23.44
C ARG A 162 -0.79 26.62 -23.33
N GLU A 163 -0.81 27.19 -22.15
CA GLU A 163 -1.44 28.48 -21.87
C GLU A 163 -0.65 29.22 -20.78
N ASP A 164 -0.38 30.50 -21.02
CA ASP A 164 0.32 31.42 -20.07
C ASP A 164 1.67 30.91 -19.53
N GLY A 165 2.35 30.03 -20.27
CA GLY A 165 3.65 29.45 -19.88
C GLY A 165 3.55 28.10 -19.16
N ASP A 166 2.35 27.65 -18.87
CA ASP A 166 2.08 26.32 -18.29
C ASP A 166 1.73 25.29 -19.36
N GLU A 167 2.08 24.03 -19.09
CA GLU A 167 1.73 22.87 -19.93
C GLU A 167 0.76 21.97 -19.18
N TYR A 168 -0.33 21.59 -19.86
CA TYR A 168 -1.37 20.70 -19.34
C TYR A 168 -1.46 19.46 -20.21
N ASP A 169 -1.44 18.26 -19.58
CA ASP A 169 -1.58 16.98 -20.24
C ASP A 169 -2.97 16.81 -20.87
N ILE A 170 -3.02 16.51 -22.18
CA ILE A 170 -4.23 16.04 -22.83
C ILE A 170 -4.22 14.52 -22.85
N ARG A 171 -4.99 13.89 -21.96
CA ARG A 171 -5.12 12.44 -21.88
C ARG A 171 -6.42 11.97 -22.54
N VAL A 172 -6.31 11.00 -23.45
CA VAL A 172 -7.45 10.38 -24.14
C VAL A 172 -7.67 8.98 -23.58
N ARG A 173 -8.87 8.74 -23.07
CA ARG A 173 -9.31 7.44 -22.53
C ARG A 173 -10.80 7.22 -22.75
N TYR A 174 -11.28 6.01 -22.49
CA TYR A 174 -12.72 5.76 -22.49
C TYR A 174 -13.43 6.57 -21.40
N ALA A 175 -14.64 7.03 -21.70
CA ALA A 175 -15.49 7.70 -20.73
C ALA A 175 -15.82 6.74 -19.56
N PRO A 176 -16.10 7.25 -18.35
CA PRO A 176 -16.30 6.42 -17.17
C PRO A 176 -17.32 5.30 -17.36
N GLU A 177 -18.43 5.56 -18.06
CA GLU A 177 -19.50 4.61 -18.34
C GLU A 177 -19.06 3.38 -19.16
N PHE A 178 -17.88 3.41 -19.80
CA PHE A 178 -17.33 2.32 -20.61
C PHE A 178 -16.11 1.64 -19.98
N ARG A 179 -15.85 1.85 -18.68
CA ARG A 179 -14.69 1.29 -17.97
C ARG A 179 -14.91 1.06 -16.49
N THR A 180 -16.16 0.89 -16.03
CA THR A 180 -16.49 0.71 -14.62
C THR A 180 -16.84 -0.73 -14.25
N LYS A 181 -17.21 -1.54 -15.24
CA LYS A 181 -17.67 -2.92 -15.03
C LYS A 181 -16.77 -3.91 -15.76
N ILE A 182 -16.82 -5.17 -15.32
CA ILE A 182 -16.06 -6.25 -15.96
C ILE A 182 -16.46 -6.43 -17.43
N GLU A 183 -17.74 -6.29 -17.73
CA GLU A 183 -18.28 -6.39 -19.09
C GLU A 183 -17.73 -5.27 -20.00
N ASP A 184 -17.42 -4.10 -19.45
CA ASP A 184 -16.83 -3.01 -20.20
C ASP A 184 -15.42 -3.40 -20.65
N LEU A 185 -14.61 -4.02 -19.74
CA LEU A 185 -13.28 -4.51 -20.06
C LEU A 185 -13.31 -5.61 -21.11
N GLU A 186 -14.24 -6.56 -20.98
CA GLU A 186 -14.44 -7.67 -21.94
C GLU A 186 -14.78 -7.20 -23.35
N ASN A 187 -15.50 -6.09 -23.48
CA ASN A 187 -15.95 -5.54 -24.75
C ASN A 187 -14.98 -4.50 -25.36
N ILE A 188 -13.87 -4.18 -24.70
CA ILE A 188 -12.84 -3.30 -25.30
C ILE A 188 -12.32 -3.92 -26.59
N LEU A 189 -12.26 -3.11 -27.66
CA LEU A 189 -11.72 -3.51 -28.95
C LEU A 189 -10.20 -3.32 -28.99
N ILE A 190 -9.51 -4.37 -29.40
CA ILE A 190 -8.09 -4.37 -29.74
C ILE A 190 -8.00 -4.50 -31.25
N TYR A 191 -7.30 -3.57 -31.90
CA TYR A 191 -7.18 -3.57 -33.35
C TYR A 191 -5.96 -4.35 -33.82
N THR A 192 -6.19 -5.24 -34.78
CA THR A 192 -5.13 -5.99 -35.44
C THR A 192 -4.32 -5.07 -36.38
N PRO A 193 -3.15 -5.50 -36.87
CA PRO A 193 -2.41 -4.74 -37.90
C PRO A 193 -3.19 -4.54 -39.19
N SER A 194 -4.18 -5.39 -39.49
CA SER A 194 -5.08 -5.24 -40.64
C SER A 194 -6.25 -4.27 -40.40
N GLY A 195 -6.40 -3.75 -39.17
CA GLY A 195 -7.47 -2.81 -38.82
C GLY A 195 -8.76 -3.46 -38.32
N GLU A 196 -8.80 -4.80 -38.16
CA GLU A 196 -9.93 -5.51 -37.58
C GLU A 196 -9.98 -5.32 -36.09
N GLY A 197 -11.16 -5.00 -35.55
CA GLY A 197 -11.36 -4.85 -34.08
C GLY A 197 -11.85 -6.14 -33.44
N ILE A 198 -11.07 -6.70 -32.51
CA ILE A 198 -11.39 -7.93 -31.78
C ILE A 198 -11.60 -7.58 -30.32
N ARG A 199 -12.63 -8.15 -29.70
CA ARG A 199 -12.92 -7.91 -28.27
C ARG A 199 -11.95 -8.64 -27.37
N VAL A 200 -11.65 -8.05 -26.21
CA VAL A 200 -10.78 -8.65 -25.18
C VAL A 200 -11.26 -10.05 -24.82
N LYS A 201 -12.56 -10.27 -24.63
CA LYS A 201 -13.14 -11.59 -24.29
C LYS A 201 -12.89 -12.67 -25.34
N ASP A 202 -12.69 -12.30 -26.61
CA ASP A 202 -12.38 -13.25 -27.69
C ASP A 202 -10.88 -13.61 -27.68
N LEU A 203 -10.02 -12.75 -27.14
CA LEU A 203 -8.58 -12.91 -27.05
C LEU A 203 -8.09 -13.45 -25.68
N GLY A 204 -8.97 -13.48 -24.67
CA GLY A 204 -8.59 -13.91 -23.33
C GLY A 204 -9.78 -13.99 -22.39
N LYS A 205 -9.49 -13.99 -21.09
CA LYS A 205 -10.51 -13.99 -20.01
C LYS A 205 -10.22 -12.84 -19.07
N VAL A 206 -11.27 -12.16 -18.63
CA VAL A 206 -11.21 -11.20 -17.53
C VAL A 206 -11.57 -11.93 -16.25
N VAL A 207 -10.68 -11.93 -15.27
CA VAL A 207 -10.89 -12.60 -13.99
C VAL A 207 -10.68 -11.62 -12.85
N GLU A 208 -11.52 -11.73 -11.84
CA GLU A 208 -11.32 -11.01 -10.59
C GLU A 208 -10.35 -11.82 -9.72
N ARG A 209 -9.31 -11.17 -9.24
CA ARG A 209 -8.34 -11.74 -8.31
C ARG A 209 -8.14 -10.79 -7.14
N SER A 210 -7.85 -11.39 -5.99
CA SER A 210 -7.42 -10.66 -4.82
C SER A 210 -5.93 -10.88 -4.64
N ALA A 211 -5.16 -9.83 -4.64
CA ALA A 211 -3.70 -9.90 -4.51
C ALA A 211 -3.19 -8.79 -3.59
N PRO A 212 -2.10 -9.02 -2.85
CA PRO A 212 -1.48 -7.94 -2.11
C PRO A 212 -0.87 -6.94 -3.10
N PRO A 213 -1.15 -5.63 -2.93
CA PRO A 213 -0.67 -4.60 -3.87
C PRO A 213 0.86 -4.47 -3.84
N THR A 214 1.49 -4.82 -2.71
CA THR A 214 2.95 -4.74 -2.52
C THR A 214 3.51 -6.05 -1.98
N ILE A 215 4.64 -6.47 -2.53
CA ILE A 215 5.40 -7.63 -2.06
C ILE A 215 6.80 -7.17 -1.67
N GLU A 216 7.07 -7.13 -0.37
CA GLU A 216 8.38 -6.77 0.16
C GLU A 216 9.34 -7.95 0.10
N ARG A 217 10.62 -7.64 -0.14
CA ARG A 217 11.70 -8.62 -0.14
C ARG A 217 12.94 -8.05 0.54
N LYS A 218 13.55 -8.90 1.37
CA LYS A 218 14.87 -8.68 1.95
C LYS A 218 15.72 -9.90 1.63
N ASP A 219 16.94 -9.70 1.18
CA ASP A 219 17.89 -10.77 0.81
C ASP A 219 17.30 -11.82 -0.16
N ARG A 220 16.45 -11.37 -1.10
CA ARG A 220 15.72 -12.17 -2.10
C ARG A 220 14.58 -13.02 -1.54
N GLU A 221 14.35 -13.04 -0.23
CA GLU A 221 13.23 -13.71 0.41
C GLU A 221 12.05 -12.75 0.58
N ARG A 222 10.83 -13.28 0.57
CA ARG A 222 9.63 -12.48 0.85
C ARG A 222 9.52 -12.26 2.34
N ILE A 223 9.23 -11.03 2.73
CA ILE A 223 9.02 -10.64 4.13
C ILE A 223 7.68 -9.95 4.32
N VAL A 224 7.21 -10.01 5.55
CA VAL A 224 6.16 -9.14 6.11
C VAL A 224 6.70 -8.59 7.40
N THR A 225 6.80 -7.28 7.51
CA THR A 225 7.27 -6.62 8.74
C THR A 225 6.09 -6.35 9.67
N VAL A 226 6.20 -6.79 10.91
CA VAL A 226 5.27 -6.47 11.99
C VAL A 226 5.98 -5.51 12.93
N SER A 227 5.61 -4.23 12.88
CA SER A 227 6.25 -3.15 13.63
C SER A 227 5.46 -2.82 14.89
N ALA A 228 6.04 -3.07 16.06
CA ALA A 228 5.47 -2.67 17.35
C ALA A 228 5.99 -1.30 17.73
N VAL A 229 5.11 -0.31 17.76
CA VAL A 229 5.41 1.07 18.16
C VAL A 229 5.48 1.15 19.69
N ILE A 230 6.60 1.71 20.20
CA ILE A 230 6.93 1.68 21.61
C ILE A 230 6.65 3.03 22.26
N SER A 231 6.05 3.00 23.44
CA SER A 231 5.79 4.17 24.26
C SER A 231 6.10 3.91 25.72
N GLY A 232 6.96 4.73 26.30
CA GLY A 232 7.21 4.78 27.76
C GLY A 232 8.02 3.62 28.35
N VAL A 233 8.56 2.69 27.53
CA VAL A 233 9.41 1.58 27.97
C VAL A 233 10.66 1.47 27.10
N PRO A 234 11.76 0.85 27.57
CA PRO A 234 12.94 0.58 26.76
C PRO A 234 12.63 -0.38 25.60
N LEU A 235 13.24 -0.15 24.44
CA LEU A 235 13.14 -1.02 23.26
C LEU A 235 13.53 -2.48 23.60
N GLY A 236 14.61 -2.67 24.36
CA GLY A 236 15.10 -3.99 24.73
C GLY A 236 14.10 -4.85 25.50
N ASP A 237 13.24 -4.25 26.33
CA ASP A 237 12.22 -4.97 27.07
C ASP A 237 11.14 -5.52 26.11
N VAL A 238 10.68 -4.70 25.16
CA VAL A 238 9.68 -5.12 24.16
C VAL A 238 10.26 -6.20 23.23
N VAL A 239 11.54 -6.07 22.86
CA VAL A 239 12.24 -7.08 22.05
C VAL A 239 12.35 -8.41 22.82
N ALA A 240 12.67 -8.38 24.10
CA ALA A 240 12.74 -9.59 24.94
C ALA A 240 11.38 -10.28 25.07
N ASP A 241 10.32 -9.49 25.31
CA ASP A 241 8.96 -10.01 25.39
C ASP A 241 8.49 -10.55 24.03
N GLY A 242 8.85 -9.88 22.93
CA GLY A 242 8.57 -10.33 21.56
C GLY A 242 9.24 -11.68 21.25
N ASN A 243 10.52 -11.85 21.61
CA ASN A 243 11.22 -13.13 21.49
C ASN A 243 10.52 -14.24 22.26
N ALA A 244 10.14 -13.97 23.51
CA ALA A 244 9.43 -14.95 24.35
C ALA A 244 8.03 -15.32 23.77
N ILE A 245 7.41 -14.44 23.00
CA ILE A 245 6.18 -14.71 22.27
C ILE A 245 6.49 -15.61 21.07
N ILE A 246 7.50 -15.26 20.26
CA ILE A 246 7.90 -16.02 19.07
C ILE A 246 8.27 -17.45 19.43
N ASP A 247 9.04 -17.65 20.49
CA ASP A 247 9.46 -18.98 20.96
C ASP A 247 8.28 -19.91 21.33
N LYS A 248 7.11 -19.33 21.63
CA LYS A 248 5.88 -20.06 21.98
C LYS A 248 4.91 -20.20 20.81
N MET A 249 5.20 -19.57 19.68
CA MET A 249 4.36 -19.68 18.48
C MET A 249 4.65 -20.97 17.72
N ASP A 250 3.60 -21.63 17.25
CA ASP A 250 3.72 -22.77 16.35
C ASP A 250 3.83 -22.27 14.92
N LEU A 251 5.06 -22.18 14.41
CA LEU A 251 5.33 -21.67 13.08
C LEU A 251 5.17 -22.77 12.03
N PRO A 252 4.37 -22.55 10.99
CA PRO A 252 4.27 -23.48 9.85
C PRO A 252 5.63 -23.70 9.18
N SER A 253 5.80 -24.87 8.56
CA SER A 253 7.01 -25.16 7.79
C SER A 253 7.27 -24.12 6.71
N GLY A 254 8.50 -23.61 6.65
CA GLY A 254 8.91 -22.58 5.69
C GLY A 254 8.60 -21.14 6.11
N ILE A 255 8.13 -20.93 7.35
CA ILE A 255 7.98 -19.61 7.95
C ILE A 255 9.02 -19.44 9.06
N SER A 256 9.69 -18.30 9.10
CA SER A 256 10.56 -17.88 10.19
C SER A 256 10.31 -16.42 10.56
N ILE A 257 10.64 -16.06 11.78
CA ILE A 257 10.52 -14.69 12.28
C ILE A 257 11.90 -14.25 12.77
N GLN A 258 12.34 -13.08 12.36
CA GLN A 258 13.59 -12.46 12.81
C GLN A 258 13.29 -11.04 13.30
N ILE A 259 14.04 -10.60 14.29
CA ILE A 259 13.97 -9.22 14.75
C ILE A 259 14.95 -8.39 13.95
N SER A 260 14.51 -7.21 13.52
CA SER A 260 15.36 -6.25 12.82
C SER A 260 15.12 -4.83 13.33
N GLY A 261 15.83 -3.85 12.78
CA GLY A 261 15.68 -2.44 13.12
C GLY A 261 16.72 -1.94 14.12
N SER A 262 16.39 -0.90 14.86
CA SER A 262 17.30 -0.16 15.76
C SER A 262 17.96 -1.00 16.88
N TYR A 263 17.72 -2.29 16.94
CA TYR A 263 18.28 -3.22 17.91
C TYR A 263 19.48 -4.01 17.37
N GLU A 264 19.69 -4.01 16.05
CA GLU A 264 20.84 -4.73 15.42
C GLU A 264 22.18 -3.97 15.51
N ASP A 265 22.21 -2.69 15.98
CA ASP A 265 23.40 -1.83 16.07
C ASP A 265 24.02 -1.84 17.48
#